data_e4593d50585f0305c7f1f20c3c1ef5b3
#
_entry.id   e4593d50585f0305c7f1f20c3c1ef5b3
#
_cell.length_a   1.000
_cell.length_b   1.000
_cell.length_c   1.000
_cell.angle_alpha   90.00
_cell.angle_beta   90.00
_cell.angle_gamma   90.00
#
_symmetry.space_group_name_H-M   'P 1'
#
loop_
_entity.id
_entity.type
_entity.pdbx_description
1 polymer ?
#
loop_
_entity_poly.entity_id
_entity_poly.type
_entity_poly.pdbx_seq_one_letter_code
_entity_poly.pdbx_strand_id
1 'polypeptide(L)'
;MAAGTRSVDSQRIRHAAGSAASDDWADGPLQRNLRAAVADIRTLVDELRPPALELGLMTAVKERAAELGQLVDVRVDGPDSLPTLPAAVEVAAYRICQEALMNVLKHADARHVVVRVRAGDLLTLEIQDDGAGLTGQATGGIGLGSIRERAAEVGGRCTVSVRDGGGTRVSVCFPLATGGIT
;
A
#
# COMPACT_ATOMS: atom_id res chain seq x y z
N MET A 1 34.86 -44.07 -63.32
CA MET A 1 33.40 -44.34 -63.19
C MET A 1 32.94 -43.84 -61.85
N ALA A 2 32.15 -42.81 -61.88
CA ALA A 2 30.93 -42.54 -61.13
C ALA A 2 30.99 -42.80 -59.62
N ALA A 3 30.60 -42.00 -58.74
CA ALA A 3 29.47 -41.12 -58.67
C ALA A 3 29.70 -40.11 -57.55
N GLY A 4 29.57 -38.86 -57.86
CA GLY A 4 29.37 -37.83 -56.84
C GLY A 4 27.92 -37.87 -56.30
N THR A 5 27.73 -37.86 -55.03
CA THR A 5 26.38 -37.70 -54.48
C THR A 5 26.41 -36.56 -53.50
N ARG A 6 25.59 -35.61 -53.81
CA ARG A 6 25.23 -34.37 -53.10
C ARG A 6 24.91 -34.62 -51.65
N SER A 7 25.64 -33.97 -50.77
CA SER A 7 25.24 -33.74 -49.38
C SER A 7 25.46 -32.28 -49.05
N VAL A 8 24.66 -31.42 -49.62
CA VAL A 8 24.62 -29.98 -49.33
C VAL A 8 23.18 -29.55 -49.37
N ASP A 9 22.38 -29.93 -48.37
CA ASP A 9 21.11 -29.24 -48.17
C ASP A 9 20.49 -29.40 -46.74
N SER A 10 21.18 -30.10 -45.85
CA SER A 10 20.60 -30.30 -44.51
C SER A 10 21.12 -29.33 -43.43
N GLN A 11 22.04 -28.45 -43.77
CA GLN A 11 22.60 -27.47 -42.83
C GLN A 11 22.03 -26.06 -43.00
N ARG A 12 21.29 -25.76 -44.06
CA ARG A 12 20.68 -24.43 -44.26
C ARG A 12 19.31 -24.28 -43.66
N ILE A 13 18.65 -25.35 -43.25
CA ILE A 13 17.29 -25.31 -42.66
C ILE A 13 17.36 -25.20 -41.13
N ARG A 14 18.52 -25.39 -40.49
CA ARG A 14 18.66 -25.30 -39.03
C ARG A 14 19.06 -23.93 -38.48
N HIS A 15 19.33 -22.95 -39.34
CA HIS A 15 19.72 -21.59 -38.92
C HIS A 15 18.64 -20.53 -39.09
N ALA A 16 17.44 -20.91 -39.60
CA ALA A 16 16.34 -19.96 -39.76
C ALA A 16 15.20 -20.14 -38.75
N ALA A 17 15.31 -21.07 -37.79
CA ALA A 17 14.30 -21.35 -36.81
C ALA A 17 14.73 -21.05 -35.37
N GLY A 18 15.75 -20.25 -35.16
CA GLY A 18 16.38 -20.02 -33.87
C GLY A 18 16.60 -18.56 -33.48
N SER A 19 15.80 -17.61 -33.94
CA SER A 19 15.98 -16.23 -33.48
C SER A 19 14.77 -15.33 -33.78
N ALA A 20 13.57 -15.71 -33.37
CA ALA A 20 12.44 -14.77 -33.32
C ALA A 20 11.25 -15.33 -32.53
N ALA A 21 11.44 -15.79 -31.33
CA ALA A 21 10.34 -16.11 -30.44
C ALA A 21 10.84 -16.12 -28.98
N SER A 22 11.42 -15.03 -28.52
CA SER A 22 11.69 -14.83 -27.10
C SER A 22 11.51 -13.36 -26.77
N ASP A 23 10.58 -13.07 -25.91
CA ASP A 23 10.37 -11.89 -25.08
C ASP A 23 9.35 -10.82 -25.47
N ASP A 24 8.70 -10.85 -26.63
CA ASP A 24 7.68 -9.83 -26.95
C ASP A 24 6.28 -10.14 -26.40
N TRP A 25 6.07 -11.34 -25.84
CA TRP A 25 4.78 -11.69 -25.21
C TRP A 25 4.65 -11.16 -23.77
N ALA A 26 5.78 -10.85 -23.10
CA ALA A 26 5.80 -10.43 -21.70
C ALA A 26 5.29 -8.99 -21.49
N ASP A 27 5.36 -8.12 -22.51
CA ASP A 27 4.97 -6.71 -22.43
C ASP A 27 3.90 -6.27 -23.45
N GLY A 28 3.23 -7.22 -24.07
CA GLY A 28 2.19 -6.97 -25.06
C GLY A 28 0.97 -6.19 -24.49
N PRO A 29 0.17 -5.53 -25.38
CA PRO A 29 -1.02 -4.79 -25.00
C PRO A 29 -2.01 -5.63 -24.15
N LEU A 30 -2.12 -6.92 -24.44
CA LEU A 30 -2.98 -7.85 -23.74
C LEU A 30 -2.56 -8.02 -22.27
N GLN A 31 -1.26 -8.13 -22.01
CA GLN A 31 -0.76 -8.25 -20.65
C GLN A 31 -0.86 -6.95 -19.85
N ARG A 32 -0.66 -5.80 -20.48
CA ARG A 32 -0.93 -4.52 -19.83
C ARG A 32 -2.38 -4.38 -19.44
N ASN A 33 -3.30 -4.74 -20.34
CA ASN A 33 -4.75 -4.74 -20.05
C ASN A 33 -5.12 -5.76 -18.97
N LEU A 34 -4.51 -6.95 -18.98
CA LEU A 34 -4.75 -7.96 -17.94
C LEU A 34 -4.21 -7.51 -16.59
N ARG A 35 -3.02 -6.90 -16.55
CA ARG A 35 -2.46 -6.33 -15.29
C ARG A 35 -3.32 -5.17 -14.79
N ALA A 36 -3.82 -4.31 -15.68
CA ALA A 36 -4.75 -3.24 -15.32
C ALA A 36 -6.06 -3.81 -14.79
N ALA A 37 -6.68 -4.77 -15.48
CA ALA A 37 -7.91 -5.42 -15.01
C ALA A 37 -7.72 -6.16 -13.67
N VAL A 38 -6.59 -6.82 -13.47
CA VAL A 38 -6.27 -7.45 -12.17
C VAL A 38 -6.06 -6.40 -11.08
N ALA A 39 -5.45 -5.26 -11.41
CA ALA A 39 -5.32 -4.14 -10.48
C ALA A 39 -6.69 -3.53 -10.14
N ASP A 40 -7.56 -3.36 -11.12
CA ASP A 40 -8.93 -2.87 -10.94
C ASP A 40 -9.77 -3.84 -10.10
N ILE A 41 -9.67 -5.15 -10.37
CA ILE A 41 -10.33 -6.19 -9.56
C ILE A 41 -9.76 -6.20 -8.14
N ARG A 42 -8.45 -6.07 -7.96
CA ARG A 42 -7.85 -5.97 -6.62
C ARG A 42 -8.33 -4.70 -5.91
N THR A 43 -8.44 -3.58 -6.61
CA THR A 43 -9.00 -2.34 -6.05
C THR A 43 -10.45 -2.54 -5.62
N LEU A 44 -11.27 -3.19 -6.45
CA LEU A 44 -12.66 -3.52 -6.13
C LEU A 44 -12.79 -4.54 -4.98
N VAL A 45 -11.92 -5.55 -4.92
CA VAL A 45 -11.87 -6.52 -3.80
C VAL A 45 -11.28 -5.87 -2.55
N ASP A 46 -10.38 -4.92 -2.73
CA ASP A 46 -9.78 -4.13 -1.66
C ASP A 46 -10.73 -3.04 -1.12
N GLU A 47 -11.74 -2.63 -1.88
CA GLU A 47 -12.87 -1.82 -1.41
C GLU A 47 -13.81 -2.62 -0.51
N LEU A 48 -13.86 -3.96 -0.66
CA LEU A 48 -14.40 -4.87 0.33
C LEU A 48 -13.45 -4.92 1.53
N ARG A 49 -13.99 -5.19 2.72
CA ARG A 49 -13.22 -5.23 3.97
C ARG A 49 -11.95 -6.09 3.82
N PRO A 50 -10.74 -5.53 4.02
CA PRO A 50 -9.49 -6.29 3.92
C PRO A 50 -9.50 -7.50 4.83
N PRO A 51 -9.03 -8.69 4.40
CA PRO A 51 -8.95 -9.88 5.24
C PRO A 51 -8.17 -9.63 6.55
N ALA A 52 -7.16 -8.77 6.51
CA ALA A 52 -6.41 -8.35 7.70
C ALA A 52 -7.30 -7.78 8.83
N LEU A 53 -8.49 -7.27 8.51
CA LEU A 53 -9.44 -6.72 9.48
C LEU A 53 -10.39 -7.77 10.10
N GLU A 54 -10.26 -9.05 9.76
CA GLU A 54 -11.07 -10.12 10.37
C GLU A 54 -10.90 -10.18 11.90
N LEU A 55 -9.68 -9.93 12.37
CA LEU A 55 -9.32 -9.89 13.79
C LEU A 55 -9.32 -8.45 14.36
N GLY A 56 -9.85 -7.48 13.61
CA GLY A 56 -9.99 -6.08 13.99
C GLY A 56 -8.77 -5.21 13.72
N LEU A 57 -9.00 -3.88 13.77
CA LEU A 57 -8.03 -2.88 13.37
C LEU A 57 -6.68 -2.96 14.11
N MET A 58 -6.69 -3.17 15.44
CA MET A 58 -5.45 -3.22 16.20
C MET A 58 -4.55 -4.37 15.80
N THR A 59 -5.13 -5.55 15.57
CA THR A 59 -4.39 -6.74 15.10
C THR A 59 -3.79 -6.46 13.72
N ALA A 60 -4.62 -5.97 12.79
CA ALA A 60 -4.17 -5.64 11.43
C ALA A 60 -3.03 -4.60 11.41
N VAL A 61 -3.08 -3.57 12.26
CA VAL A 61 -2.03 -2.56 12.38
C VAL A 61 -0.75 -3.17 12.98
N LYS A 62 -0.86 -4.01 14.01
CA LYS A 62 0.29 -4.69 14.63
C LYS A 62 0.97 -5.64 13.63
N GLU A 63 0.20 -6.42 12.87
CA GLU A 63 0.73 -7.32 11.83
C GLU A 63 1.44 -6.53 10.73
N ARG A 64 0.81 -5.44 10.25
CA ARG A 64 1.44 -4.58 9.25
C ARG A 64 2.72 -3.93 9.74
N ALA A 65 2.77 -3.49 10.99
CA ALA A 65 3.98 -2.96 11.62
C ALA A 65 5.08 -4.02 11.72
N ALA A 66 4.74 -5.25 12.09
CA ALA A 66 5.68 -6.36 12.20
C ALA A 66 6.30 -6.74 10.84
N GLU A 67 5.51 -6.74 9.75
CA GLU A 67 6.01 -6.96 8.40
C GLU A 67 7.10 -5.94 8.00
N LEU A 68 6.92 -4.68 8.42
CA LEU A 68 7.85 -3.60 8.12
C LEU A 68 9.03 -3.53 9.08
N GLY A 69 8.93 -4.18 10.23
CA GLY A 69 9.95 -4.19 11.27
C GLY A 69 11.32 -4.74 10.85
N GLN A 70 11.41 -5.39 9.70
CA GLN A 70 12.69 -5.82 9.11
C GLN A 70 13.42 -4.67 8.39
N LEU A 71 12.72 -3.60 8.04
CA LEU A 71 13.23 -2.48 7.24
C LEU A 71 13.37 -1.19 8.07
N VAL A 72 12.46 -0.98 9.02
CA VAL A 72 12.38 0.20 9.87
C VAL A 72 11.81 -0.22 11.23
N ASP A 73 12.30 0.37 12.33
CA ASP A 73 11.74 0.09 13.66
C ASP A 73 10.35 0.72 13.82
N VAL A 74 9.32 -0.11 13.85
CA VAL A 74 7.92 0.32 13.96
C VAL A 74 7.36 -0.06 15.32
N ARG A 75 7.07 0.94 16.13
CA ARG A 75 6.38 0.76 17.41
C ARG A 75 4.90 1.08 17.28
N VAL A 76 4.04 0.15 17.72
CA VAL A 76 2.59 0.37 17.82
C VAL A 76 2.20 0.61 19.27
N ASP A 77 1.54 1.74 19.50
CA ASP A 77 1.06 2.18 20.80
C ASP A 77 -0.47 2.34 20.75
N GLY A 78 -1.19 1.53 21.50
CA GLY A 78 -2.64 1.50 21.53
C GLY A 78 -3.16 0.45 22.50
N PRO A 79 -4.49 0.40 22.70
CA PRO A 79 -5.11 -0.62 23.53
C PRO A 79 -5.00 -2.01 22.86
N ASP A 80 -5.15 -3.07 23.62
CA ASP A 80 -5.15 -4.43 23.07
C ASP A 80 -6.37 -4.69 22.19
N SER A 81 -7.50 -4.06 22.50
CA SER A 81 -8.73 -4.10 21.71
C SER A 81 -9.37 -2.74 21.61
N LEU A 82 -10.08 -2.50 20.51
CA LEU A 82 -10.90 -1.31 20.29
C LEU A 82 -12.37 -1.66 20.50
N PRO A 83 -13.23 -0.66 20.83
CA PRO A 83 -14.67 -0.85 20.78
C PRO A 83 -15.10 -1.22 19.36
N THR A 84 -16.33 -1.69 19.20
CA THR A 84 -16.90 -1.94 17.87
C THR A 84 -16.87 -0.66 17.04
N LEU A 85 -16.16 -0.69 15.93
CA LEU A 85 -16.04 0.42 15.00
C LEU A 85 -17.04 0.26 13.84
N PRO A 86 -17.55 1.36 13.27
CA PRO A 86 -18.22 1.29 11.97
C PRO A 86 -17.27 0.70 10.92
N ALA A 87 -17.75 -0.25 10.13
CA ALA A 87 -16.90 -0.98 9.17
C ALA A 87 -16.17 -0.04 8.19
N ALA A 88 -16.83 1.01 7.71
CA ALA A 88 -16.22 2.00 6.83
C ALA A 88 -15.05 2.75 7.50
N VAL A 89 -15.20 3.10 8.78
CA VAL A 89 -14.15 3.77 9.57
C VAL A 89 -12.96 2.84 9.78
N GLU A 90 -13.24 1.57 10.09
CA GLU A 90 -12.19 0.56 10.31
C GLU A 90 -11.35 0.33 9.04
N VAL A 91 -12.03 0.19 7.89
CA VAL A 91 -11.37 0.05 6.57
C VAL A 91 -10.57 1.30 6.23
N ALA A 92 -11.15 2.49 6.38
CA ALA A 92 -10.46 3.75 6.10
C ALA A 92 -9.21 3.93 6.97
N ALA A 93 -9.32 3.68 8.29
CA ALA A 93 -8.19 3.78 9.21
C ALA A 93 -7.06 2.82 8.85
N TYR A 94 -7.38 1.56 8.52
CA TYR A 94 -6.38 0.57 8.11
C TYR A 94 -5.68 0.98 6.80
N ARG A 95 -6.43 1.42 5.78
CA ARG A 95 -5.87 1.86 4.50
C ARG A 95 -4.98 3.08 4.65
N ILE A 96 -5.38 4.03 5.48
CA ILE A 96 -4.57 5.20 5.80
C ILE A 96 -3.28 4.78 6.51
N CYS A 97 -3.35 3.85 7.46
CA CYS A 97 -2.18 3.32 8.14
C CYS A 97 -1.21 2.67 7.13
N GLN A 98 -1.71 1.82 6.23
CA GLN A 98 -0.90 1.18 5.19
C GLN A 98 -0.20 2.20 4.30
N GLU A 99 -0.94 3.19 3.80
CA GLU A 99 -0.40 4.23 2.91
C GLU A 99 0.63 5.10 3.62
N ALA A 100 0.35 5.51 4.88
CA ALA A 100 1.28 6.31 5.66
C ALA A 100 2.59 5.56 5.94
N LEU A 101 2.52 4.28 6.33
CA LEU A 101 3.68 3.42 6.54
C LEU A 101 4.47 3.20 5.24
N MET A 102 3.77 3.02 4.11
CA MET A 102 4.42 2.90 2.81
C MET A 102 5.12 4.20 2.39
N ASN A 103 4.55 5.36 2.71
CA ASN A 103 5.18 6.66 2.46
C ASN A 103 6.46 6.82 3.27
N VAL A 104 6.48 6.35 4.51
CA VAL A 104 7.71 6.32 5.32
C VAL A 104 8.80 5.51 4.62
N LEU A 105 8.50 4.28 4.21
CA LEU A 105 9.48 3.41 3.54
C LEU A 105 10.02 3.99 2.24
N LYS A 106 9.17 4.64 1.46
CA LYS A 106 9.54 5.15 0.13
C LYS A 106 10.27 6.49 0.16
N HIS A 107 9.98 7.31 1.17
CA HIS A 107 10.29 8.74 1.08
C HIS A 107 10.95 9.34 2.31
N ALA A 108 10.86 8.72 3.48
CA ALA A 108 11.26 9.37 4.71
C ALA A 108 12.73 9.12 5.08
N ASP A 109 13.34 8.02 4.64
CA ASP A 109 14.64 7.56 5.13
C ASP A 109 14.69 7.53 6.68
N ALA A 110 13.57 7.12 7.28
CA ALA A 110 13.36 7.07 8.72
C ALA A 110 13.97 5.81 9.33
N ARG A 111 14.39 5.92 10.58
CA ARG A 111 14.86 4.78 11.39
C ARG A 111 13.78 4.28 12.33
N HIS A 112 12.91 5.17 12.80
CA HIS A 112 11.87 4.85 13.77
C HIS A 112 10.52 5.41 13.32
N VAL A 113 9.51 4.60 13.50
CA VAL A 113 8.11 4.96 13.26
C VAL A 113 7.28 4.62 14.49
N VAL A 114 6.41 5.52 14.87
CA VAL A 114 5.44 5.27 15.95
C VAL A 114 4.03 5.37 15.37
N VAL A 115 3.26 4.31 15.51
CA VAL A 115 1.83 4.28 15.19
C VAL A 115 1.06 4.32 16.51
N ARG A 116 0.21 5.34 16.70
CA ARG A 116 -0.67 5.46 17.87
C ARG A 116 -2.11 5.32 17.46
N VAL A 117 -2.84 4.48 18.17
CA VAL A 117 -4.29 4.31 18.00
C VAL A 117 -4.98 4.55 19.32
N ARG A 118 -6.00 5.38 19.33
CA ARG A 118 -6.84 5.66 20.50
C ARG A 118 -8.30 5.68 20.06
N ALA A 119 -9.18 5.20 20.93
CA ALA A 119 -10.62 5.27 20.73
C ALA A 119 -11.30 5.82 21.98
N GLY A 120 -12.23 6.72 21.77
CA GLY A 120 -13.13 7.35 22.73
C GLY A 120 -14.35 7.83 21.95
N ASP A 121 -14.70 9.10 22.05
CA ASP A 121 -15.73 9.74 21.20
C ASP A 121 -15.27 9.80 19.72
N LEU A 122 -13.96 9.76 19.54
CA LEU A 122 -13.29 9.68 18.22
C LEU A 122 -12.36 8.47 18.19
N LEU A 123 -12.22 7.85 17.02
CA LEU A 123 -11.06 7.04 16.72
C LEU A 123 -9.95 7.98 16.22
N THR A 124 -8.80 7.96 16.88
CA THR A 124 -7.62 8.70 16.42
C THR A 124 -6.54 7.72 16.00
N LEU A 125 -5.95 7.99 14.84
CA LEU A 125 -4.80 7.28 14.29
C LEU A 125 -3.70 8.30 14.01
N GLU A 126 -2.54 8.10 14.60
CA GLU A 126 -1.38 8.94 14.41
C GLU A 126 -0.18 8.11 13.99
N ILE A 127 0.48 8.48 12.90
CA ILE A 127 1.72 7.89 12.42
C ILE A 127 2.79 8.96 12.42
N GLN A 128 3.91 8.70 13.10
CA GLN A 128 5.04 9.61 13.19
C GLN A 128 6.30 8.89 12.77
N ASP A 129 7.10 9.51 11.94
CA ASP A 129 8.46 9.07 11.59
C ASP A 129 9.51 10.09 12.05
N ASP A 130 10.77 9.68 12.07
CA ASP A 130 11.94 10.51 12.39
C ASP A 130 12.80 10.82 11.15
N GLY A 131 12.23 10.71 9.95
CA GLY A 131 12.94 10.84 8.70
C GLY A 131 13.13 12.28 8.23
N ALA A 132 13.35 12.45 6.92
CA ALA A 132 13.62 13.73 6.28
C ALA A 132 12.46 14.75 6.34
N GLY A 133 11.25 14.29 6.70
CA GLY A 133 10.05 15.13 6.72
C GLY A 133 9.51 15.44 5.33
N LEU A 134 8.56 16.38 5.26
CA LEU A 134 7.93 16.80 4.01
C LEU A 134 8.87 17.74 3.26
N THR A 135 9.53 17.27 2.21
CA THR A 135 10.27 18.14 1.28
C THR A 135 9.30 18.74 0.25
N GLY A 136 9.54 19.97 -0.18
CA GLY A 136 8.62 20.88 -0.90
C GLY A 136 7.69 20.35 -2.01
N GLN A 137 7.94 19.17 -2.57
CA GLN A 137 7.00 18.49 -3.49
C GLN A 137 6.11 17.45 -2.80
N ALA A 138 6.42 17.05 -1.58
CA ALA A 138 5.70 15.98 -0.87
C ALA A 138 4.38 16.44 -0.24
N THR A 139 4.14 17.75 -0.10
CA THR A 139 2.88 18.28 0.47
C THR A 139 1.64 18.03 -0.40
N GLY A 140 1.83 17.75 -1.68
CA GLY A 140 0.77 17.47 -2.67
C GLY A 140 0.89 16.12 -3.37
N GLY A 141 1.76 15.20 -2.89
CA GLY A 141 1.92 13.88 -3.50
C GLY A 141 0.62 13.05 -3.49
N ILE A 142 0.47 12.19 -4.49
CA ILE A 142 -0.74 11.34 -4.70
C ILE A 142 -1.12 10.59 -3.42
N GLY A 143 -0.15 10.06 -2.66
CA GLY A 143 -0.39 9.31 -1.44
C GLY A 143 -1.02 10.13 -0.31
N LEU A 144 -0.53 11.35 -0.06
CA LEU A 144 -1.10 12.22 0.97
C LEU A 144 -2.48 12.77 0.58
N GLY A 145 -2.74 12.96 -0.73
CA GLY A 145 -4.06 13.27 -1.25
C GLY A 145 -5.04 12.15 -0.94
N SER A 146 -4.70 10.92 -1.29
CA SER A 146 -5.51 9.72 -1.04
C SER A 146 -5.82 9.51 0.45
N ILE A 147 -4.86 9.78 1.35
CA ILE A 147 -5.09 9.72 2.80
C ILE A 147 -6.18 10.71 3.24
N ARG A 148 -6.12 11.96 2.75
CA ARG A 148 -7.10 13.00 3.10
C ARG A 148 -8.49 12.68 2.55
N GLU A 149 -8.56 12.22 1.31
CA GLU A 149 -9.82 11.82 0.65
C GLU A 149 -10.47 10.68 1.42
N ARG A 150 -9.74 9.60 1.70
CA ARG A 150 -10.27 8.46 2.48
C ARG A 150 -10.77 8.87 3.86
N ALA A 151 -10.08 9.78 4.55
CA ALA A 151 -10.55 10.27 5.82
C ALA A 151 -11.87 11.03 5.67
N ALA A 152 -11.97 11.91 4.67
CA ALA A 152 -13.16 12.74 4.42
C ALA A 152 -14.38 11.90 4.01
N GLU A 153 -14.20 10.83 3.21
CA GLU A 153 -15.28 9.92 2.77
C GLU A 153 -16.08 9.32 3.93
N VAL A 154 -15.44 9.13 5.09
CA VAL A 154 -16.08 8.59 6.29
C VAL A 154 -16.29 9.64 7.38
N GLY A 155 -16.32 10.93 6.99
CA GLY A 155 -16.55 12.05 7.90
C GLY A 155 -15.37 12.37 8.82
N GLY A 156 -14.21 11.80 8.57
CA GLY A 156 -12.99 12.03 9.32
C GLY A 156 -12.23 13.28 8.88
N ARG A 157 -11.19 13.61 9.62
CA ARG A 157 -10.28 14.71 9.33
C ARG A 157 -8.85 14.23 9.38
N CYS A 158 -8.04 14.61 8.38
CA CYS A 158 -6.62 14.30 8.31
C CYS A 158 -5.77 15.58 8.34
N THR A 159 -4.74 15.58 9.15
CA THR A 159 -3.68 16.60 9.15
C THR A 159 -2.33 15.94 8.93
N VAL A 160 -1.48 16.60 8.14
CA VAL A 160 -0.10 16.16 7.90
C VAL A 160 0.80 17.36 8.23
N SER A 161 1.79 17.14 9.08
CA SER A 161 2.71 18.20 9.53
C SER A 161 4.13 17.67 9.64
N VAL A 162 5.09 18.56 9.55
CA VAL A 162 6.48 18.30 9.92
C VAL A 162 6.57 18.30 11.44
N ARG A 163 7.38 17.40 12.00
CA ARG A 163 7.64 17.33 13.44
C ARG A 163 8.80 18.26 13.84
N ASP A 164 8.71 18.77 15.06
CA ASP A 164 9.86 19.44 15.68
C ASP A 164 11.00 18.41 15.81
N GLY A 165 12.17 18.76 15.25
CA GLY A 165 13.32 17.85 15.21
C GLY A 165 13.42 16.96 13.98
N GLY A 166 12.51 17.09 13.00
CA GLY A 166 12.49 16.31 11.75
C GLY A 166 11.46 15.21 11.72
N GLY A 167 11.19 14.71 10.50
CA GLY A 167 10.19 13.68 10.24
C GLY A 167 8.80 14.23 9.99
N THR A 168 7.86 13.31 9.74
CA THR A 168 6.47 13.63 9.42
C THR A 168 5.54 13.12 10.51
N ARG A 169 4.43 13.82 10.68
CA ARG A 169 3.27 13.37 11.46
C ARG A 169 2.05 13.37 10.56
N VAL A 170 1.43 12.21 10.41
CA VAL A 170 0.08 12.02 9.86
C VAL A 170 -0.86 11.76 11.02
N SER A 171 -1.87 12.60 11.19
CA SER A 171 -2.87 12.46 12.26
C SER A 171 -4.27 12.47 11.65
N VAL A 172 -5.05 11.45 11.97
CA VAL A 172 -6.41 11.28 11.47
C VAL A 172 -7.36 11.06 12.64
N CYS A 173 -8.52 11.69 12.59
CA CYS A 173 -9.59 11.46 13.54
C CYS A 173 -10.90 11.16 12.83
N PHE A 174 -11.64 10.19 13.35
CA PHE A 174 -12.94 9.77 12.83
C PHE A 174 -13.98 9.89 13.95
N PRO A 175 -15.11 10.54 13.71
CA PRO A 175 -16.19 10.55 14.67
C PRO A 175 -16.74 9.12 14.79
N LEU A 176 -16.78 8.61 16.01
CA LEU A 176 -17.50 7.39 16.32
C LEU A 176 -18.89 7.85 16.73
N ALA A 177 -19.86 7.74 15.80
CA ALA A 177 -21.24 8.06 16.14
C ALA A 177 -21.62 7.25 17.37
N THR A 178 -21.76 7.90 18.51
CA THR A 178 -22.48 7.35 19.66
C THR A 178 -23.89 7.10 19.15
N GLY A 179 -24.25 5.83 18.96
CA GLY A 179 -25.60 5.43 18.54
C GLY A 179 -26.61 5.88 19.56
N GLY A 180 -27.07 7.11 19.44
CA GLY A 180 -28.28 7.61 20.07
C GLY A 180 -29.44 7.25 19.15
N ILE A 181 -29.94 6.02 19.26
CA ILE A 181 -31.30 5.73 18.87
C ILE A 181 -32.15 6.18 20.07
N THR A 182 -32.78 7.32 19.93
CA THR A 182 -33.93 7.69 20.74
C THR A 182 -35.17 7.19 20.04
#